data_3f64d7b5c3f5b7376696363e64b6d75a
#
_entry.id   3f64d7b5c3f5b7376696363e64b6d75a
#
_cell.length_a   1.000
_cell.length_b   1.000
_cell.length_c   1.000
_cell.angle_alpha   90.00
_cell.angle_beta   90.00
_cell.angle_gamma   90.00
#
_symmetry.space_group_name_H-M   'P 1'
#
loop_
_entity.id
_entity.type
_entity.pdbx_description
1 polymer ?
#
loop_
_entity_poly.entity_id
_entity_poly.type
_entity_poly.pdbx_seq_one_letter_code
_entity_poly.pdbx_strand_id
1 'polypeptide(L)'
;MKNLHTKLEQYAKQCDEVFLSEHLKVLIDEANENVEQIEPEDLYVLAKDIILLDVREPEEFASGYINAHTVLTIPRGKLEFLAIEKIAKQFGQNVQIVTYCLKGPRGSLAAMQLQKLGFTNVKNLNGGILKWLNKGNTIHSYLGEISLA
;
A
#
# COMPACT_ATOMS: atom_id res chain seq x y z
N MET A 1 15.64 24.83 -33.55
CA MET A 1 15.49 24.50 -32.11
C MET A 1 14.69 23.20 -31.98
N LYS A 2 15.23 22.25 -31.24
CA LYS A 2 14.52 21.01 -30.95
C LYS A 2 13.33 21.28 -30.03
N ASN A 3 12.15 20.73 -30.32
CA ASN A 3 11.02 20.86 -29.45
C ASN A 3 11.19 19.99 -28.19
N LEU A 4 10.33 20.19 -27.18
CA LEU A 4 10.40 19.46 -25.91
C LEU A 4 10.32 17.94 -26.11
N HIS A 5 9.46 17.47 -27.01
CA HIS A 5 9.28 16.05 -27.30
C HIS A 5 10.59 15.39 -27.75
N THR A 6 11.31 16.01 -28.68
CA THR A 6 12.61 15.51 -29.16
C THR A 6 13.65 15.46 -28.04
N LYS A 7 13.67 16.48 -27.18
CA LYS A 7 14.57 16.49 -26.02
C LYS A 7 14.26 15.37 -25.05
N LEU A 8 12.99 15.14 -24.76
CA LEU A 8 12.56 14.05 -23.86
C LEU A 8 12.95 12.67 -24.42
N GLU A 9 12.80 12.47 -25.73
CA GLU A 9 13.25 11.23 -26.37
C GLU A 9 14.76 11.00 -26.24
N GLN A 10 15.56 12.06 -26.36
CA GLN A 10 17.00 11.97 -26.18
C GLN A 10 17.37 11.57 -24.75
N TYR A 11 16.71 12.13 -23.75
CA TYR A 11 16.95 11.77 -22.34
C TYR A 11 16.53 10.32 -22.07
N ALA A 12 15.42 9.90 -22.64
CA ALA A 12 14.94 8.52 -22.48
C ALA A 12 15.96 7.48 -22.96
N LYS A 13 16.70 7.78 -24.02
CA LYS A 13 17.76 6.90 -24.55
C LYS A 13 18.96 6.73 -23.62
N GLN A 14 19.09 7.60 -22.60
CA GLN A 14 20.18 7.54 -21.63
C GLN A 14 19.78 6.81 -20.35
N CYS A 15 18.63 6.14 -20.35
CA CYS A 15 18.13 5.44 -19.18
C CYS A 15 18.92 4.14 -18.95
N ASP A 16 19.41 3.96 -17.74
CA ASP A 16 19.94 2.68 -17.25
C ASP A 16 18.87 2.02 -16.40
N GLU A 17 18.00 1.25 -17.06
CA GLU A 17 16.88 0.59 -16.41
C GLU A 17 17.32 -0.43 -15.36
N VAL A 18 18.39 -1.19 -15.63
CA VAL A 18 18.91 -2.19 -14.69
C VAL A 18 19.36 -1.52 -13.40
N PHE A 19 20.13 -0.46 -13.52
CA PHE A 19 20.61 0.32 -12.38
C PHE A 19 19.43 0.85 -11.54
N LEU A 20 18.44 1.45 -12.18
CA LEU A 20 17.27 1.99 -11.49
C LEU A 20 16.43 0.88 -10.83
N SER A 21 16.27 -0.25 -11.50
CA SER A 21 15.52 -1.40 -10.96
C SER A 21 16.21 -1.99 -9.74
N GLU A 22 17.53 -2.06 -9.73
CA GLU A 22 18.31 -2.51 -8.56
C GLU A 22 18.15 -1.55 -7.38
N HIS A 23 18.13 -0.25 -7.62
CA HIS A 23 17.88 0.74 -6.58
C HIS A 23 16.46 0.69 -6.04
N LEU A 24 15.47 0.46 -6.91
CA LEU A 24 14.10 0.24 -6.46
C LEU A 24 14.02 -1.00 -5.55
N LYS A 25 14.70 -2.08 -5.92
CA LYS A 25 14.76 -3.29 -5.10
C LYS A 25 15.34 -3.01 -3.71
N VAL A 26 16.39 -2.20 -3.62
CA VAL A 26 16.97 -1.80 -2.33
C VAL A 26 15.93 -1.07 -1.46
N LEU A 27 15.17 -0.14 -2.03
CA LEU A 27 14.12 0.56 -1.29
C LEU A 27 13.03 -0.39 -0.77
N ILE A 28 12.63 -1.35 -1.59
CA ILE A 28 11.62 -2.34 -1.22
C ILE A 28 12.17 -3.27 -0.13
N ASP A 29 13.39 -3.77 -0.29
CA ASP A 29 14.03 -4.66 0.68
C ASP A 29 14.19 -3.95 2.03
N GLU A 30 14.59 -2.69 2.04
CA GLU A 30 14.69 -1.88 3.25
C GLU A 30 13.34 -1.77 3.96
N ALA A 31 12.28 -1.48 3.21
CA ALA A 31 10.93 -1.41 3.78
C ALA A 31 10.50 -2.76 4.36
N ASN A 32 10.73 -3.85 3.64
CA ASN A 32 10.38 -5.19 4.11
C ASN A 32 11.14 -5.61 5.37
N GLU A 33 12.38 -5.16 5.52
CA GLU A 33 13.19 -5.44 6.72
C GLU A 33 12.71 -4.65 7.95
N ASN A 34 12.21 -3.43 7.75
CA ASN A 34 11.83 -2.53 8.84
C ASN A 34 10.34 -2.57 9.18
N VAL A 35 9.52 -3.12 8.32
CA VAL A 35 8.08 -3.22 8.50
C VAL A 35 7.70 -4.67 8.80
N GLU A 36 6.94 -4.87 9.87
CA GLU A 36 6.39 -6.20 10.15
C GLU A 36 5.35 -6.56 9.08
N GLN A 37 5.54 -7.72 8.48
CA GLN A 37 4.61 -8.29 7.50
C GLN A 37 3.66 -9.24 8.22
N ILE A 38 2.36 -9.09 7.97
CA ILE A 38 1.38 -10.02 8.51
C ILE A 38 0.76 -10.85 7.37
N GLU A 39 0.39 -12.06 7.68
CA GLU A 39 -0.28 -12.95 6.74
C GLU A 39 -1.78 -12.69 6.68
N PRO A 40 -2.48 -13.09 5.61
CA PRO A 40 -3.93 -12.94 5.53
C PRO A 40 -4.69 -13.52 6.74
N GLU A 41 -4.22 -14.63 7.28
CA GLU A 41 -4.83 -15.27 8.46
C GLU A 41 -4.79 -14.36 9.68
N ASP A 42 -3.68 -13.65 9.89
CA ASP A 42 -3.51 -12.73 11.00
C ASP A 42 -4.39 -11.49 10.83
N LEU A 43 -4.50 -10.98 9.61
CA LEU A 43 -5.37 -9.85 9.32
C LEU A 43 -6.83 -10.19 9.62
N TYR A 44 -7.27 -11.38 9.25
CA TYR A 44 -8.63 -11.83 9.52
C TYR A 44 -8.97 -11.75 11.01
N VAL A 45 -8.03 -12.15 11.87
CA VAL A 45 -8.20 -12.12 13.32
C VAL A 45 -8.20 -10.68 13.86
N LEU A 46 -7.35 -9.81 13.32
CA LEU A 46 -7.15 -8.44 13.81
C LEU A 46 -8.13 -7.42 13.24
N ALA A 47 -8.96 -7.78 12.27
CA ALA A 47 -9.72 -6.84 11.45
C ALA A 47 -10.66 -5.89 12.23
N LYS A 48 -11.02 -6.21 13.49
CA LYS A 48 -11.88 -5.36 14.31
C LYS A 48 -11.13 -4.24 15.03
N ASP A 49 -9.84 -4.42 15.27
CA ASP A 49 -9.06 -3.55 16.16
C ASP A 49 -8.03 -2.69 15.42
N ILE A 50 -8.11 -2.67 14.10
CA ILE A 50 -7.14 -1.97 13.26
C ILE A 50 -7.81 -1.03 12.28
N ILE A 51 -7.01 -0.09 11.77
CA ILE A 51 -7.33 0.62 10.53
C ILE A 51 -6.69 -0.18 9.39
N LEU A 52 -7.50 -0.66 8.47
CA LEU A 52 -7.02 -1.27 7.24
C LEU A 52 -6.90 -0.19 6.18
N LEU A 53 -5.67 0.09 5.78
CA LEU A 53 -5.35 1.19 4.88
C LEU A 53 -4.95 0.68 3.50
N ASP A 54 -5.81 0.92 2.52
CA ASP A 54 -5.52 0.65 1.11
C ASP A 54 -4.73 1.83 0.54
N VAL A 55 -3.50 1.57 0.10
CA VAL A 55 -2.61 2.60 -0.46
C VAL A 55 -2.55 2.56 -1.99
N ARG A 56 -3.43 1.75 -2.60
CA ARG A 56 -3.56 1.68 -4.06
C ARG A 56 -4.25 2.93 -4.59
N GLU A 57 -4.28 3.04 -5.90
CA GLU A 57 -4.98 4.13 -6.57
C GLU A 57 -6.52 3.98 -6.43
N PRO A 58 -7.28 5.10 -6.50
CA PRO A 58 -8.74 5.05 -6.33
C PRO A 58 -9.46 4.07 -7.25
N GLU A 59 -9.02 3.96 -8.50
CA GLU A 59 -9.61 3.02 -9.46
C GLU A 59 -9.38 1.55 -9.07
N GLU A 60 -8.26 1.25 -8.43
CA GLU A 60 -8.03 -0.09 -7.90
C GLU A 60 -8.96 -0.38 -6.72
N PHE A 61 -9.11 0.57 -5.80
CA PHE A 61 -10.04 0.46 -4.68
C PHE A 61 -11.48 0.26 -5.19
N ALA A 62 -11.90 1.03 -6.18
CA ALA A 62 -13.24 0.95 -6.75
C ALA A 62 -13.53 -0.42 -7.36
N SER A 63 -12.52 -1.10 -7.91
CA SER A 63 -12.69 -2.43 -8.50
C SER A 63 -12.84 -3.54 -7.46
N GLY A 64 -12.41 -3.31 -6.24
CA GLY A 64 -12.54 -4.26 -5.14
C GLY A 64 -11.55 -3.97 -4.03
N TYR A 65 -11.97 -4.14 -2.78
CA TYR A 65 -11.15 -3.86 -1.60
C TYR A 65 -11.41 -4.88 -0.50
N ILE A 66 -10.45 -5.00 0.41
CA ILE A 66 -10.62 -5.84 1.60
C ILE A 66 -11.45 -5.07 2.61
N ASN A 67 -12.54 -5.68 3.08
CA ASN A 67 -13.38 -5.06 4.10
C ASN A 67 -12.86 -5.36 5.51
N ALA A 68 -13.04 -4.40 6.40
CA ALA A 68 -12.72 -4.51 7.82
C ALA A 68 -13.65 -3.58 8.59
N HIS A 69 -13.55 -3.57 9.92
CA HIS A 69 -14.36 -2.68 10.73
C HIS A 69 -14.08 -1.20 10.41
N THR A 70 -12.82 -0.85 10.24
CA THR A 70 -12.40 0.50 9.84
C THR A 70 -11.51 0.43 8.60
N VAL A 71 -12.04 0.88 7.48
CA VAL A 71 -11.34 0.88 6.19
C VAL A 71 -11.09 2.32 5.76
N LEU A 72 -9.86 2.61 5.40
CA LEU A 72 -9.49 3.89 4.79
C LEU A 72 -8.76 3.61 3.47
N THR A 73 -8.89 4.55 2.54
CA THR A 73 -8.15 4.52 1.29
C THR A 73 -7.40 5.84 1.13
N ILE A 74 -6.09 5.75 1.03
CA ILE A 74 -5.21 6.90 0.78
C ILE A 74 -4.19 6.46 -0.25
N PRO A 75 -4.25 6.99 -1.47
CA PRO A 75 -3.25 6.66 -2.50
C PRO A 75 -1.84 7.00 -2.01
N ARG A 76 -0.86 6.18 -2.38
CA ARG A 76 0.52 6.36 -1.92
C ARG A 76 1.04 7.79 -2.13
N GLY A 77 0.67 8.44 -3.24
CA GLY A 77 1.11 9.80 -3.55
C GLY A 77 0.57 10.90 -2.63
N LYS A 78 -0.47 10.60 -1.85
CA LYS A 78 -1.08 11.55 -0.90
C LYS A 78 -0.88 11.13 0.56
N LEU A 79 -0.14 10.06 0.79
CA LEU A 79 -0.09 9.39 2.08
C LEU A 79 0.34 10.32 3.22
N GLU A 80 1.46 11.01 3.06
CA GLU A 80 2.05 11.82 4.13
C GLU A 80 1.09 12.93 4.59
N PHE A 81 0.43 13.57 3.66
CA PHE A 81 -0.50 14.66 3.98
C PHE A 81 -1.80 14.14 4.58
N LEU A 82 -2.42 13.15 3.94
CA LEU A 82 -3.73 12.66 4.36
C LEU A 82 -3.69 11.77 5.59
N ALA A 83 -2.56 11.12 5.88
CA ALA A 83 -2.43 10.31 7.08
C ALA A 83 -2.55 11.16 8.36
N ILE A 84 -2.02 12.38 8.35
CA ILE A 84 -2.17 13.30 9.48
C ILE A 84 -3.64 13.67 9.66
N GLU A 85 -4.32 14.08 8.57
CA GLU A 85 -5.71 14.54 8.62
C GLU A 85 -6.70 13.42 8.93
N LYS A 86 -6.53 12.27 8.30
CA LYS A 86 -7.51 11.18 8.37
C LYS A 86 -7.21 10.14 9.44
N ILE A 87 -5.97 10.02 9.88
CA ILE A 87 -5.59 9.01 10.87
C ILE A 87 -5.16 9.65 12.18
N ALA A 88 -4.09 10.45 12.16
CA ALA A 88 -3.53 10.99 13.40
C ALA A 88 -4.52 11.85 14.17
N LYS A 89 -5.23 12.74 13.50
CA LYS A 89 -6.19 13.65 14.16
C LYS A 89 -7.42 12.93 14.71
N GLN A 90 -7.81 11.82 14.11
CA GLN A 90 -9.04 11.10 14.49
C GLN A 90 -8.78 9.91 15.40
N PHE A 91 -7.64 9.23 15.24
CA PHE A 91 -7.35 7.98 15.94
C PHE A 91 -6.04 8.02 16.76
N GLY A 92 -5.25 9.08 16.60
CA GLY A 92 -3.95 9.20 17.26
C GLY A 92 -2.82 8.48 16.50
N GLN A 93 -1.58 8.74 16.94
CA GLN A 93 -0.40 8.18 16.29
C GLN A 93 -0.08 6.73 16.69
N ASN A 94 -0.71 6.23 17.73
CA ASN A 94 -0.46 4.87 18.25
C ASN A 94 -1.49 3.85 17.80
N VAL A 95 -2.45 4.28 16.98
CA VAL A 95 -3.47 3.37 16.44
C VAL A 95 -2.81 2.29 15.58
N GLN A 96 -3.37 1.10 15.64
CA GLN A 96 -2.87 -0.03 14.85
C GLN A 96 -3.30 0.12 13.40
N ILE A 97 -2.32 0.17 12.50
CA ILE A 97 -2.54 0.33 11.05
C ILE A 97 -1.98 -0.87 10.31
N VAL A 98 -2.76 -1.43 9.41
CA VAL A 98 -2.27 -2.41 8.44
C VAL A 98 -2.44 -1.83 7.05
N THR A 99 -1.33 -1.65 6.35
CA THR A 99 -1.33 -1.20 4.95
C THR A 99 -1.45 -2.39 4.01
N TYR A 100 -2.02 -2.18 2.84
CA TYR A 100 -1.94 -3.16 1.77
C TYR A 100 -1.99 -2.51 0.40
N CYS A 101 -1.44 -3.22 -0.57
CA CYS A 101 -1.55 -2.88 -1.99
C CYS A 101 -1.94 -4.11 -2.80
N LEU A 102 -1.58 -4.16 -4.07
CA LEU A 102 -1.92 -5.31 -4.92
C LEU A 102 -1.11 -6.56 -4.54
N LYS A 103 0.22 -6.44 -4.50
CA LYS A 103 1.17 -7.56 -4.32
C LYS A 103 2.07 -7.45 -3.09
N GLY A 104 2.09 -6.30 -2.41
CA GLY A 104 2.87 -6.08 -1.20
C GLY A 104 3.82 -4.88 -1.19
N PRO A 105 4.61 -4.60 -2.25
CA PRO A 105 5.70 -3.60 -2.17
C PRO A 105 5.24 -2.17 -1.87
N ARG A 106 4.20 -1.67 -2.55
CA ARG A 106 3.68 -0.32 -2.27
C ARG A 106 3.20 -0.19 -0.82
N GLY A 107 2.59 -1.25 -0.31
CA GLY A 107 2.14 -1.29 1.09
C GLY A 107 3.30 -1.25 2.07
N SER A 108 4.39 -1.99 1.80
CA SER A 108 5.60 -1.95 2.63
C SER A 108 6.25 -0.57 2.64
N LEU A 109 6.39 0.06 1.47
CA LEU A 109 6.93 1.41 1.36
C LEU A 109 6.05 2.42 2.11
N ALA A 110 4.73 2.29 1.99
CA ALA A 110 3.77 3.12 2.71
C ALA A 110 3.90 2.95 4.23
N ALA A 111 3.96 1.73 4.71
CA ALA A 111 4.10 1.44 6.14
C ALA A 111 5.39 2.02 6.70
N MET A 112 6.51 1.88 5.98
CA MET A 112 7.79 2.49 6.38
C MET A 112 7.68 4.00 6.44
N GLN A 113 7.01 4.64 5.49
CA GLN A 113 6.83 6.09 5.50
C GLN A 113 5.95 6.55 6.66
N LEU A 114 4.91 5.80 7.00
CA LEU A 114 4.09 6.09 8.17
C LEU A 114 4.91 6.00 9.47
N GLN A 115 5.80 5.02 9.59
CA GLN A 115 6.72 4.94 10.73
C GLN A 115 7.62 6.18 10.81
N LYS A 116 8.14 6.64 9.68
CA LYS A 116 8.98 7.86 9.62
C LYS A 116 8.20 9.11 10.01
N LEU A 117 6.89 9.15 9.77
CA LEU A 117 6.03 10.25 10.22
C LEU A 117 5.77 10.22 11.74
N GLY A 118 6.02 9.10 12.41
CA GLY A 118 5.82 8.97 13.85
C GLY A 118 4.69 8.02 14.26
N PHE A 119 4.03 7.35 13.32
CA PHE A 119 3.09 6.29 13.67
C PHE A 119 3.84 5.10 14.26
N THR A 120 3.38 4.59 15.40
CA THR A 120 4.15 3.62 16.20
C THR A 120 3.75 2.17 15.98
N ASN A 121 2.64 1.92 15.30
CA ASN A 121 2.07 0.57 15.22
C ASN A 121 1.56 0.30 13.81
N VAL A 122 2.50 0.10 12.88
CA VAL A 122 2.19 -0.08 11.46
C VAL A 122 2.75 -1.41 10.97
N LYS A 123 1.90 -2.17 10.29
CA LYS A 123 2.24 -3.44 9.65
C LYS A 123 1.77 -3.40 8.21
N ASN A 124 2.28 -4.31 7.40
CA ASN A 124 1.85 -4.48 6.01
C ASN A 124 1.30 -5.87 5.77
N LEU A 125 0.26 -5.97 4.97
CA LEU A 125 -0.27 -7.26 4.54
C LEU A 125 0.63 -7.89 3.49
N ASN A 126 1.29 -8.98 3.87
CA ASN A 126 2.19 -9.71 2.99
C ASN A 126 1.44 -10.24 1.77
N GLY A 127 1.98 -9.96 0.58
CA GLY A 127 1.39 -10.39 -0.68
C GLY A 127 0.18 -9.60 -1.15
N GLY A 128 -0.27 -8.61 -0.38
CA GLY A 128 -1.36 -7.71 -0.75
C GLY A 128 -2.71 -8.38 -0.93
N ILE A 129 -3.59 -7.70 -1.65
CA ILE A 129 -4.95 -8.20 -1.91
C ILE A 129 -4.95 -9.49 -2.75
N LEU A 130 -3.95 -9.69 -3.61
CA LEU A 130 -3.86 -10.93 -4.39
C LEU A 130 -3.65 -12.16 -3.51
N LYS A 131 -2.77 -12.08 -2.53
CA LYS A 131 -2.57 -13.20 -1.59
C LYS A 131 -3.80 -13.41 -0.72
N TRP A 132 -4.44 -12.33 -0.29
CA TRP A 132 -5.71 -12.39 0.43
C TRP A 132 -6.77 -13.19 -0.35
N LEU A 133 -6.95 -12.87 -1.63
CA LEU A 133 -7.88 -13.58 -2.52
C LEU A 133 -7.46 -15.04 -2.74
N ASN A 134 -6.17 -15.30 -2.96
CA ASN A 134 -5.66 -16.66 -3.21
C ASN A 134 -5.82 -17.59 -2.01
N LYS A 135 -5.97 -17.03 -0.82
CA LYS A 135 -6.29 -17.81 0.40
C LYS A 135 -7.78 -18.09 0.56
N GLY A 136 -8.61 -17.71 -0.40
CA GLY A 136 -10.04 -17.96 -0.39
C GLY A 136 -10.87 -16.89 0.32
N ASN A 137 -10.26 -15.76 0.72
CA ASN A 137 -10.97 -14.67 1.38
C ASN A 137 -11.76 -13.83 0.38
N THR A 138 -12.80 -13.14 0.85
CA THR A 138 -13.64 -12.29 0.03
C THR A 138 -13.12 -10.85 0.00
N ILE A 139 -13.45 -10.16 -1.09
CA ILE A 139 -13.31 -8.70 -1.21
C ILE A 139 -14.67 -8.11 -1.52
N HIS A 140 -14.83 -6.81 -1.27
CA HIS A 140 -16.04 -6.07 -1.56
C HIS A 140 -15.84 -5.22 -2.80
N SER A 141 -16.89 -5.09 -3.63
CA SER A 141 -16.90 -4.20 -4.79
C SER A 141 -18.30 -3.65 -4.97
N TYR A 142 -18.47 -2.78 -5.97
CA TYR A 142 -19.80 -2.31 -6.33
C TYR A 142 -20.73 -3.43 -6.86
N LEU A 143 -20.16 -4.58 -7.22
CA LEU A 143 -20.90 -5.77 -7.64
C LEU A 143 -21.25 -6.69 -6.46
N GLY A 144 -20.86 -6.35 -5.24
CA GLY A 144 -21.03 -7.17 -4.06
C GLY A 144 -19.74 -7.88 -3.64
N GLU A 145 -19.87 -8.98 -2.90
CA GLU A 145 -18.72 -9.77 -2.46
C GLU A 145 -18.18 -10.63 -3.60
N ILE A 146 -16.86 -10.68 -3.69
CA ILE A 146 -16.15 -11.47 -4.69
C ILE A 146 -15.13 -12.36 -3.98
N SER A 147 -15.03 -13.62 -4.40
CA SER A 147 -13.97 -14.52 -3.95
C SER A 147 -13.47 -15.37 -5.11
N LEU A 148 -12.25 -15.88 -4.99
CA LEU A 148 -11.70 -16.87 -5.90
C LEU A 148 -12.04 -18.26 -5.33
N ALA A 149 -13.26 -18.62 -5.50
CA ALA A 149 -13.73 -19.93 -5.00
C ALA A 149 -13.28 -21.06 -5.91
#